data_1eb6604f6bf9c7cd8ba82865919857c4
#
_entry.id   1eb6604f6bf9c7cd8ba82865919857c4
#
_cell.length_a   1.000
_cell.length_b   1.000
_cell.length_c   1.000
_cell.angle_alpha   90.00
_cell.angle_beta   90.00
_cell.angle_gamma   90.00
#
_symmetry.space_group_name_H-M   'P 1'
#
loop_
_entity.id
_entity.type
_entity.pdbx_description
1 polymer ?
#
loop_
_entity_poly.entity_id
_entity_poly.type
_entity_poly.pdbx_seq_one_letter_code
_entity_poly.pdbx_strand_id
1 'polypeptide(L)'
;MSLLWKSDQEDGTYKNPILFADYSDPDVIRVGDTYYMTASSFNYEPGLPILTSKDLVNWELKNYAIEKIDEPGYDLPQHAKGVWAPAIRYHEGYFYIYYGMPDEGIYMVRTKDALGTWEKPVLVLAGKGLIDSCPFWDEDGNAYIIHGYAKSRIGFKSHLGIFPMSWDGTKATGEDHILYCGLKTQPTIEGPKVYKRNGYYYIFAPAGGVKTGWQVILRSKNIYGPYEEKNVLHQGNSIVNGPHQGALVDTVNGDEWFLHFQDRGLYGRIVHMQPVVWENDWPVMGINAVDGCGEPCIIHNQIPESQRNLVTLRREMTFHRKNSACSGSGLAIRRMIFIL
;
A
#
# COMPACT_ATOMS: atom_id res chain seq x y z
N MET A 1 -26.71 -1.37 15.52
CA MET A 1 -26.55 -1.72 14.09
C MET A 1 -25.46 -2.74 14.01
N SER A 2 -25.73 -3.95 13.50
CA SER A 2 -24.67 -4.89 13.19
C SER A 2 -23.85 -4.29 12.01
N LEU A 3 -22.53 -4.21 12.13
CA LEU A 3 -21.68 -3.89 11.01
C LEU A 3 -21.87 -4.98 9.95
N LEU A 4 -22.02 -4.60 8.69
CA LEU A 4 -22.15 -5.53 7.55
C LEU A 4 -20.90 -6.42 7.43
N TRP A 5 -19.75 -5.92 7.89
CA TRP A 5 -18.49 -6.63 7.95
C TRP A 5 -17.74 -6.29 9.24
N LYS A 6 -17.11 -7.31 9.85
CA LYS A 6 -16.29 -7.18 11.05
C LYS A 6 -15.04 -8.03 10.85
N SER A 7 -13.89 -7.40 10.75
CA SER A 7 -12.61 -8.07 10.59
C SER A 7 -12.11 -8.63 11.92
N ASP A 8 -12.03 -7.82 12.96
CA ASP A 8 -11.68 -8.22 14.33
C ASP A 8 -12.81 -9.07 14.93
N GLN A 9 -12.51 -10.33 15.27
CA GLN A 9 -13.51 -11.28 15.84
C GLN A 9 -13.63 -11.14 17.36
N GLU A 10 -12.86 -10.25 18.01
CA GLU A 10 -12.87 -9.99 19.47
C GLU A 10 -12.40 -11.17 20.34
N ASP A 11 -11.92 -12.24 19.73
CA ASP A 11 -11.40 -13.44 20.40
C ASP A 11 -9.88 -13.63 20.21
N GLY A 12 -9.23 -12.66 19.54
CA GLY A 12 -7.81 -12.70 19.19
C GLY A 12 -7.55 -13.12 17.76
N THR A 13 -8.60 -13.42 17.00
CA THR A 13 -8.51 -13.73 15.58
C THR A 13 -8.99 -12.58 14.74
N TYR A 14 -8.55 -12.54 13.49
CA TYR A 14 -9.13 -11.65 12.49
C TYR A 14 -9.60 -12.43 11.26
N LYS A 15 -10.55 -11.83 10.55
CA LYS A 15 -11.11 -12.36 9.31
C LYS A 15 -10.84 -11.42 8.16
N ASN A 16 -10.27 -11.96 7.09
CA ASN A 16 -10.08 -11.24 5.84
C ASN A 16 -11.38 -11.07 5.02
N PRO A 17 -11.54 -9.95 4.29
CA PRO A 17 -10.63 -8.80 4.22
C PRO A 17 -10.58 -8.00 5.53
N ILE A 18 -9.43 -7.39 5.83
CA ILE A 18 -9.31 -6.47 6.97
C ILE A 18 -10.06 -5.16 6.72
N LEU A 19 -10.17 -4.74 5.45
CA LEU A 19 -11.02 -3.63 5.01
C LEU A 19 -11.92 -4.09 3.85
N PHE A 20 -13.22 -4.13 4.09
CA PHE A 20 -14.22 -4.41 3.05
C PHE A 20 -14.69 -3.09 2.42
N ALA A 21 -13.75 -2.39 1.78
CA ALA A 21 -13.96 -1.12 1.09
C ALA A 21 -12.89 -0.96 0.01
N ASP A 22 -13.13 -0.05 -0.95
CA ASP A 22 -12.21 0.23 -2.05
C ASP A 22 -11.00 1.04 -1.57
N TYR A 23 -9.92 0.34 -1.23
CA TYR A 23 -8.60 0.89 -0.94
C TYR A 23 -7.57 0.20 -1.84
N SER A 24 -7.59 0.60 -3.11
CA SER A 24 -6.74 0.03 -4.16
C SER A 24 -5.26 0.27 -3.90
N ASP A 25 -4.43 -0.71 -4.23
CA ASP A 25 -2.97 -0.59 -4.20
C ASP A 25 -2.44 -0.10 -2.83
N PRO A 26 -2.84 -0.74 -1.72
CA PRO A 26 -2.50 -0.26 -0.39
C PRO A 26 -0.98 -0.33 -0.16
N ASP A 27 -0.42 0.72 0.42
CA ASP A 27 0.93 0.70 0.96
C ASP A 27 0.92 1.11 2.42
N VAL A 28 1.69 0.41 3.25
CA VAL A 28 1.66 0.51 4.71
C VAL A 28 3.07 0.62 5.26
N ILE A 29 3.24 1.50 6.25
CA ILE A 29 4.45 1.58 7.06
C ILE A 29 4.11 1.64 8.54
N ARG A 30 5.06 1.29 9.39
CA ARG A 30 5.02 1.52 10.83
C ARG A 30 5.95 2.67 11.21
N VAL A 31 5.43 3.61 12.01
CA VAL A 31 6.26 4.65 12.65
C VAL A 31 5.94 4.63 14.14
N GLY A 32 6.93 4.25 14.96
CA GLY A 32 6.72 3.99 16.37
C GLY A 32 5.76 2.79 16.58
N ASP A 33 4.66 3.05 17.26
CA ASP A 33 3.60 2.07 17.55
C ASP A 33 2.36 2.23 16.66
N THR A 34 2.46 3.02 15.61
CA THR A 34 1.32 3.37 14.73
C THR A 34 1.61 2.93 13.30
N TYR A 35 0.63 2.28 12.69
CA TYR A 35 0.63 1.93 11.28
C TYR A 35 -0.09 3.02 10.49
N TYR A 36 0.49 3.38 9.34
CA TYR A 36 -0.05 4.35 8.40
C TYR A 36 -0.24 3.68 7.05
N MET A 37 -1.43 3.78 6.49
CA MET A 37 -1.75 3.23 5.17
C MET A 37 -2.24 4.35 4.26
N THR A 38 -1.83 4.27 2.99
CA THR A 38 -2.41 5.05 1.89
C THR A 38 -2.86 4.14 0.76
N ALA A 39 -3.66 4.67 -0.16
CA ALA A 39 -4.19 3.92 -1.29
C ALA A 39 -4.41 4.85 -2.49
N SER A 40 -4.63 4.27 -3.66
CA SER A 40 -4.98 4.99 -4.89
C SER A 40 -6.29 5.77 -4.75
N SER A 41 -6.38 6.87 -5.49
CA SER A 41 -7.60 7.69 -5.63
C SER A 41 -7.79 8.07 -7.11
N PHE A 42 -8.14 7.07 -7.92
CA PHE A 42 -8.21 7.19 -9.39
C PHE A 42 -9.23 8.21 -9.91
N ASN A 43 -10.34 8.39 -9.19
CA ASN A 43 -11.54 9.07 -9.69
C ASN A 43 -12.12 10.09 -8.71
N TYR A 44 -11.45 10.34 -7.57
CA TYR A 44 -12.03 11.18 -6.52
C TYR A 44 -10.99 12.07 -5.84
N GLU A 45 -11.47 13.17 -5.31
CA GLU A 45 -10.81 14.10 -4.43
C GLU A 45 -11.62 14.26 -3.13
N PRO A 46 -10.95 14.49 -2.00
CA PRO A 46 -9.51 14.53 -1.77
C PRO A 46 -8.84 13.17 -2.00
N GLY A 47 -7.57 13.20 -2.42
CA GLY A 47 -6.79 12.01 -2.80
C GLY A 47 -5.78 11.56 -1.75
N LEU A 48 -5.20 10.37 -1.96
CA LEU A 48 -4.24 9.73 -1.04
C LEU A 48 -4.79 9.66 0.39
N PRO A 49 -5.79 8.82 0.66
CA PRO A 49 -6.34 8.66 2.01
C PRO A 49 -5.23 8.21 2.98
N ILE A 50 -5.23 8.76 4.19
CA ILE A 50 -4.35 8.39 5.28
C ILE A 50 -5.17 7.66 6.33
N LEU A 51 -4.97 6.36 6.42
CA LEU A 51 -5.57 5.53 7.46
C LEU A 51 -4.53 5.23 8.52
N THR A 52 -4.96 5.09 9.77
CA THR A 52 -4.10 4.65 10.87
C THR A 52 -4.68 3.43 11.56
N SER A 53 -3.79 2.59 12.07
CA SER A 53 -4.12 1.45 12.92
C SER A 53 -3.09 1.27 14.03
N LYS A 54 -3.48 0.55 15.08
CA LYS A 54 -2.58 0.10 16.15
C LYS A 54 -2.33 -1.41 16.12
N ASP A 55 -3.04 -2.14 15.24
CA ASP A 55 -3.05 -3.61 15.22
C ASP A 55 -3.14 -4.20 13.80
N LEU A 56 -3.05 -3.38 12.75
CA LEU A 56 -3.17 -3.77 11.33
C LEU A 56 -4.56 -4.30 10.92
N VAL A 57 -5.49 -4.45 11.86
CA VAL A 57 -6.83 -5.00 11.62
C VAL A 57 -7.90 -3.92 11.73
N ASN A 58 -7.79 -3.07 12.74
CA ASN A 58 -8.72 -1.97 12.99
C ASN A 58 -8.16 -0.66 12.43
N TRP A 59 -8.69 -0.23 11.31
CA TRP A 59 -8.24 0.96 10.59
C TRP A 59 -9.22 2.12 10.72
N GLU A 60 -8.70 3.33 10.82
CA GLU A 60 -9.47 4.57 10.82
C GLU A 60 -8.94 5.53 9.76
N LEU A 61 -9.81 6.02 8.88
CA LEU A 61 -9.49 7.12 7.98
C LEU A 61 -9.32 8.41 8.79
N LYS A 62 -8.16 9.03 8.72
CA LYS A 62 -7.78 10.21 9.53
C LYS A 62 -7.57 11.46 8.71
N ASN A 63 -7.02 11.34 7.50
CA ASN A 63 -6.61 12.48 6.68
C ASN A 63 -6.57 12.11 5.21
N TYR A 64 -6.26 13.08 4.37
CA TYR A 64 -5.90 12.95 2.96
C TYR A 64 -4.64 13.76 2.68
N ALA A 65 -3.73 13.22 1.90
CA ALA A 65 -2.47 13.92 1.61
C ALA A 65 -2.58 14.92 0.45
N ILE A 66 -3.63 14.81 -0.38
CA ILE A 66 -3.91 15.74 -1.48
C ILE A 66 -5.35 16.21 -1.36
N GLU A 67 -5.56 17.53 -1.24
CA GLU A 67 -6.91 18.10 -1.21
C GLU A 67 -7.53 18.10 -2.60
N LYS A 68 -6.75 18.51 -3.61
CA LYS A 68 -7.14 18.47 -5.02
C LYS A 68 -5.90 18.35 -5.92
N ILE A 69 -6.13 17.96 -7.16
CA ILE A 69 -5.10 17.91 -8.22
C ILE A 69 -5.10 19.25 -8.96
N ASP A 70 -4.00 20.00 -8.83
CA ASP A 70 -3.85 21.33 -9.44
C ASP A 70 -3.31 21.28 -10.89
N GLU A 71 -3.45 20.14 -11.59
CA GLU A 71 -3.03 19.99 -12.98
C GLU A 71 -4.12 20.47 -13.95
N PRO A 72 -3.75 20.98 -15.14
CA PRO A 72 -4.71 21.45 -16.13
C PRO A 72 -5.76 20.40 -16.52
N GLY A 73 -7.04 20.76 -16.45
CA GLY A 73 -8.17 19.90 -16.82
C GLY A 73 -8.68 18.99 -15.71
N TYR A 74 -8.06 19.01 -14.52
CA TYR A 74 -8.55 18.24 -13.35
C TYR A 74 -9.62 18.98 -12.54
N ASP A 75 -10.00 20.17 -12.95
CA ASP A 75 -11.23 20.87 -12.54
C ASP A 75 -12.50 20.22 -13.12
N LEU A 76 -12.35 19.32 -14.09
CA LEU A 76 -13.41 18.52 -14.69
C LEU A 76 -13.21 17.03 -14.34
N PRO A 77 -14.28 16.20 -14.39
CA PRO A 77 -14.16 14.76 -14.17
C PRO A 77 -13.14 14.12 -15.12
N GLN A 78 -12.07 13.57 -14.58
CA GLN A 78 -10.99 12.87 -15.29
C GLN A 78 -11.04 11.38 -14.94
N HIS A 79 -11.87 10.61 -15.63
CA HIS A 79 -12.09 9.20 -15.30
C HIS A 79 -10.80 8.38 -15.40
N ALA A 80 -10.43 7.70 -14.32
CA ALA A 80 -9.23 6.86 -14.19
C ALA A 80 -7.90 7.58 -14.55
N LYS A 81 -7.81 8.89 -14.29
CA LYS A 81 -6.58 9.67 -14.51
C LYS A 81 -5.95 10.22 -13.24
N GLY A 82 -6.61 10.12 -12.10
CA GLY A 82 -6.13 10.65 -10.84
C GLY A 82 -4.89 9.93 -10.31
N VAL A 83 -4.77 9.86 -9.00
CA VAL A 83 -3.62 9.30 -8.30
C VAL A 83 -3.60 7.78 -8.38
N TRP A 84 -2.53 7.20 -8.91
CA TRP A 84 -2.32 5.76 -9.06
C TRP A 84 -1.28 5.26 -8.07
N ALA A 85 -1.52 4.06 -7.54
CA ALA A 85 -0.63 3.19 -6.78
C ALA A 85 0.50 3.90 -6.00
N PRO A 86 0.17 4.50 -4.85
CA PRO A 86 1.14 5.22 -4.05
C PRO A 86 2.10 4.29 -3.31
N ALA A 87 3.23 4.87 -2.89
CA ALA A 87 4.11 4.28 -1.90
C ALA A 87 4.38 5.28 -0.78
N ILE A 88 4.09 4.90 0.46
CA ILE A 88 4.39 5.70 1.65
C ILE A 88 5.70 5.23 2.29
N ARG A 89 6.57 6.17 2.68
CA ARG A 89 7.83 5.91 3.39
C ARG A 89 8.05 6.96 4.47
N TYR A 90 8.82 6.58 5.49
CA TYR A 90 9.26 7.51 6.52
C TYR A 90 10.79 7.59 6.50
N HIS A 91 11.30 8.80 6.26
CA HIS A 91 12.73 9.05 6.13
C HIS A 91 13.09 10.40 6.74
N GLU A 92 14.14 10.45 7.57
CA GLU A 92 14.66 11.66 8.24
C GLU A 92 13.57 12.57 8.86
N GLY A 93 12.59 11.94 9.53
CA GLY A 93 11.54 12.69 10.23
C GLY A 93 10.37 13.16 9.36
N TYR A 94 10.34 12.77 8.10
CA TYR A 94 9.26 13.07 7.17
C TYR A 94 8.55 11.80 6.69
N PHE A 95 7.24 11.88 6.56
CA PHE A 95 6.45 10.98 5.73
C PHE A 95 6.54 11.46 4.29
N TYR A 96 6.82 10.55 3.37
CA TYR A 96 6.82 10.76 1.94
C TYR A 96 5.78 9.86 1.30
N ILE A 97 5.01 10.36 0.35
CA ILE A 97 4.18 9.54 -0.53
C ILE A 97 4.55 9.86 -1.96
N TYR A 98 5.00 8.84 -2.69
CA TYR A 98 5.20 8.91 -4.13
C TYR A 98 4.05 8.26 -4.84
N TYR A 99 3.63 8.81 -5.95
CA TYR A 99 2.51 8.30 -6.73
C TYR A 99 2.67 8.62 -8.21
N GLY A 100 2.05 7.79 -9.06
CA GLY A 100 1.99 8.03 -10.49
C GLY A 100 0.72 8.80 -10.86
N MET A 101 0.87 9.78 -11.72
CA MET A 101 -0.20 10.30 -12.57
C MET A 101 0.16 9.90 -14.00
N PRO A 102 -0.56 8.93 -14.59
CA PRO A 102 -0.07 8.17 -15.75
C PRO A 102 0.07 9.00 -17.03
N ASP A 103 -0.52 10.18 -17.10
CA ASP A 103 -0.41 11.09 -18.23
C ASP A 103 0.66 12.20 -18.00
N GLU A 104 1.05 12.47 -16.74
CA GLU A 104 1.95 13.55 -16.32
C GLU A 104 3.32 13.03 -15.85
N GLY A 105 3.35 12.05 -14.93
CA GLY A 105 4.60 11.53 -14.39
C GLY A 105 4.53 11.05 -12.96
N ILE A 106 5.68 11.04 -12.28
CA ILE A 106 5.81 10.66 -10.87
C ILE A 106 5.85 11.91 -10.01
N TYR A 107 4.95 11.97 -9.04
CA TYR A 107 4.84 13.04 -8.05
C TYR A 107 5.20 12.55 -6.66
N MET A 108 5.51 13.48 -5.79
CA MET A 108 5.76 13.28 -4.38
C MET A 108 5.07 14.36 -3.55
N VAL A 109 4.51 13.96 -2.41
CA VAL A 109 4.11 14.85 -1.31
C VAL A 109 4.79 14.39 -0.04
N ARG A 110 5.06 15.32 0.90
CA ARG A 110 5.67 14.99 2.19
C ARG A 110 5.13 15.85 3.32
N THR A 111 5.28 15.37 4.55
CA THR A 111 4.95 16.09 5.77
C THR A 111 5.73 15.52 6.96
N LYS A 112 5.87 16.32 8.03
CA LYS A 112 6.36 15.83 9.31
C LYS A 112 5.27 15.17 10.17
N ASP A 113 4.01 15.50 9.91
CA ASP A 113 2.85 14.96 10.60
C ASP A 113 1.82 14.46 9.59
N ALA A 114 1.70 13.14 9.47
CA ALA A 114 0.77 12.51 8.53
C ALA A 114 -0.70 12.86 8.79
N LEU A 115 -1.05 13.28 10.02
CA LEU A 115 -2.40 13.69 10.39
C LEU A 115 -2.63 15.19 10.26
N GLY A 116 -1.57 15.95 9.98
CA GLY A 116 -1.58 17.39 9.75
C GLY A 116 -1.66 17.76 8.26
N THR A 117 -1.09 18.92 7.95
CA THR A 117 -1.04 19.44 6.57
C THR A 117 0.13 18.83 5.81
N TRP A 118 -0.12 18.41 4.58
CA TRP A 118 0.88 17.93 3.64
C TRP A 118 1.41 19.10 2.79
N GLU A 119 2.69 19.05 2.40
CA GLU A 119 3.28 19.99 1.46
C GLU A 119 2.64 19.82 0.07
N LYS A 120 2.74 20.84 -0.78
CA LYS A 120 2.22 20.75 -2.16
C LYS A 120 2.93 19.65 -2.94
N PRO A 121 2.23 18.98 -3.88
CA PRO A 121 2.83 18.00 -4.77
C PRO A 121 4.03 18.57 -5.55
N VAL A 122 5.07 17.75 -5.65
CA VAL A 122 6.28 18.02 -6.43
C VAL A 122 6.36 17.00 -7.56
N LEU A 123 6.49 17.46 -8.81
CA LEU A 123 6.77 16.59 -9.95
C LEU A 123 8.25 16.18 -9.93
N VAL A 124 8.50 14.91 -9.61
CA VAL A 124 9.85 14.35 -9.47
C VAL A 124 10.44 13.95 -10.81
N LEU A 125 9.62 13.35 -11.67
CA LEU A 125 9.98 12.96 -13.03
C LEU A 125 8.77 13.10 -13.95
N ALA A 126 8.84 13.98 -14.94
CA ALA A 126 7.83 14.11 -15.98
C ALA A 126 7.94 12.96 -16.98
N GLY A 127 6.80 12.38 -17.38
CA GLY A 127 6.76 11.33 -18.40
C GLY A 127 5.47 10.54 -18.39
N LYS A 128 4.93 10.27 -19.58
CA LYS A 128 3.74 9.41 -19.70
C LYS A 128 4.07 7.96 -19.35
N GLY A 129 3.10 7.28 -18.74
CA GLY A 129 3.15 5.85 -18.48
C GLY A 129 4.06 5.46 -17.32
N LEU A 130 4.61 6.39 -16.56
CA LEU A 130 5.33 6.12 -15.32
C LEU A 130 4.31 5.92 -14.20
N ILE A 131 4.28 4.73 -13.60
CA ILE A 131 3.29 4.35 -12.59
C ILE A 131 3.95 3.60 -11.43
N ASP A 132 3.23 3.46 -10.31
CA ASP A 132 3.57 2.56 -9.21
C ASP A 132 4.95 2.84 -8.58
N SER A 133 5.27 4.10 -8.39
CA SER A 133 6.59 4.53 -7.91
C SER A 133 6.83 4.20 -6.44
N CYS A 134 7.97 3.58 -6.14
CA CYS A 134 8.44 3.30 -4.79
C CYS A 134 9.81 3.94 -4.57
N PRO A 135 9.93 4.89 -3.63
CA PRO A 135 11.22 5.44 -3.26
C PRO A 135 11.99 4.48 -2.37
N PHE A 136 13.30 4.53 -2.48
CA PHE A 136 14.22 3.78 -1.66
C PHE A 136 15.47 4.61 -1.36
N TRP A 137 15.75 4.87 -0.08
CA TRP A 137 16.98 5.47 0.41
C TRP A 137 17.89 4.35 0.91
N ASP A 138 19.07 4.25 0.32
CA ASP A 138 20.04 3.24 0.71
C ASP A 138 21.00 3.76 1.78
N GLU A 139 21.56 2.84 2.54
CA GLU A 139 22.56 3.11 3.60
C GLU A 139 23.88 3.65 3.06
N ASP A 140 24.13 3.48 1.77
CA ASP A 140 25.34 3.99 1.08
C ASP A 140 25.24 5.48 0.69
N GLY A 141 24.14 6.14 1.04
CA GLY A 141 23.88 7.55 0.74
C GLY A 141 23.28 7.80 -0.64
N ASN A 142 22.94 6.76 -1.39
CA ASN A 142 22.21 6.89 -2.66
C ASN A 142 20.69 6.71 -2.43
N ALA A 143 19.92 7.32 -3.32
CA ALA A 143 18.47 7.18 -3.29
C ALA A 143 17.93 6.91 -4.70
N TYR A 144 16.87 6.09 -4.78
CA TYR A 144 16.33 5.58 -6.03
C TYR A 144 14.80 5.61 -6.03
N ILE A 145 14.21 5.64 -7.22
CA ILE A 145 12.81 5.28 -7.44
C ILE A 145 12.76 4.06 -8.36
N ILE A 146 12.04 3.03 -7.91
CA ILE A 146 11.67 1.88 -8.73
C ILE A 146 10.19 2.02 -9.09
N HIS A 147 9.84 1.75 -10.35
CA HIS A 147 8.48 1.99 -10.84
C HIS A 147 8.08 1.01 -11.94
N GLY A 148 6.79 1.03 -12.31
CA GLY A 148 6.23 0.28 -13.42
C GLY A 148 5.93 1.14 -14.65
N TYR A 149 5.43 0.47 -15.72
CA TYR A 149 5.06 1.11 -16.98
C TYR A 149 3.64 0.77 -17.42
N ALA A 150 2.84 1.78 -17.74
CA ALA A 150 1.46 1.65 -18.16
C ALA A 150 1.32 1.46 -19.68
N LYS A 151 1.00 0.24 -20.12
CA LYS A 151 0.76 -0.06 -21.55
C LYS A 151 -0.28 0.85 -22.19
N SER A 152 -1.29 1.25 -21.45
CA SER A 152 -2.35 2.15 -21.93
C SER A 152 -1.87 3.54 -22.35
N ARG A 153 -0.65 3.94 -21.95
CA ARG A 153 -0.06 5.25 -22.23
C ARG A 153 1.12 5.18 -23.19
N ILE A 154 1.95 4.13 -23.10
CA ILE A 154 3.22 4.05 -23.84
C ILE A 154 3.36 2.77 -24.67
N GLY A 155 2.32 1.90 -24.71
CA GLY A 155 2.29 0.73 -25.60
C GLY A 155 2.97 -0.53 -25.06
N PHE A 156 3.73 -0.47 -23.95
CA PHE A 156 4.35 -1.64 -23.31
C PHE A 156 4.09 -1.67 -21.81
N LYS A 157 4.26 -2.85 -21.20
CA LYS A 157 4.17 -3.13 -19.76
C LYS A 157 5.06 -4.34 -19.43
N SER A 158 4.93 -4.86 -18.23
CA SER A 158 5.68 -6.03 -17.75
C SER A 158 7.18 -5.76 -17.60
N HIS A 159 7.51 -4.52 -17.32
CA HIS A 159 8.85 -4.09 -16.99
C HIS A 159 8.83 -3.27 -15.71
N LEU A 160 9.92 -3.35 -14.96
CA LEU A 160 10.19 -2.40 -13.88
C LEU A 160 11.34 -1.50 -14.30
N GLY A 161 11.24 -0.22 -13.97
CA GLY A 161 12.28 0.79 -14.19
C GLY A 161 12.92 1.22 -12.89
N ILE A 162 14.09 1.83 -12.98
CA ILE A 162 14.81 2.47 -11.89
C ILE A 162 15.51 3.72 -12.36
N PHE A 163 15.42 4.77 -11.57
CA PHE A 163 16.26 5.96 -11.72
C PHE A 163 16.75 6.47 -10.36
N PRO A 164 17.94 7.10 -10.30
CA PRO A 164 18.42 7.74 -9.09
C PRO A 164 17.63 9.02 -8.81
N MET A 165 17.40 9.33 -7.54
CA MET A 165 16.79 10.58 -7.10
C MET A 165 17.71 11.35 -6.14
N SER A 166 17.44 12.64 -5.97
CA SER A 166 18.08 13.43 -4.93
C SER A 166 17.76 12.90 -3.54
N TRP A 167 18.70 13.07 -2.59
CA TRP A 167 18.52 12.56 -1.21
C TRP A 167 17.28 13.14 -0.52
N ASP A 168 16.93 14.38 -0.80
CA ASP A 168 15.70 15.02 -0.32
C ASP A 168 14.42 14.53 -1.02
N GLY A 169 14.56 13.64 -2.01
CA GLY A 169 13.47 12.98 -2.71
C GLY A 169 12.71 13.86 -3.71
N THR A 170 13.16 15.09 -3.99
CA THR A 170 12.36 16.07 -4.75
C THR A 170 12.51 15.98 -6.27
N LYS A 171 13.54 15.29 -6.78
CA LYS A 171 13.81 15.21 -8.24
C LYS A 171 14.59 13.97 -8.63
N ALA A 172 14.38 13.51 -9.87
CA ALA A 172 15.28 12.58 -10.55
C ALA A 172 16.65 13.23 -10.76
N THR A 173 17.72 12.45 -10.59
CA THR A 173 19.12 12.91 -10.76
C THR A 173 19.87 12.18 -11.88
N GLY A 174 19.21 11.22 -12.53
CA GLY A 174 19.75 10.47 -13.66
C GLY A 174 18.64 9.90 -14.54
N GLU A 175 19.06 9.15 -15.55
CA GLU A 175 18.16 8.55 -16.53
C GLU A 175 17.40 7.36 -15.96
N ASP A 176 16.21 7.11 -16.51
CA ASP A 176 15.41 5.92 -16.24
C ASP A 176 15.97 4.73 -17.03
N HIS A 177 16.17 3.60 -16.34
CA HIS A 177 16.69 2.35 -16.89
C HIS A 177 15.73 1.20 -16.63
N ILE A 178 15.58 0.30 -17.61
CA ILE A 178 14.87 -0.95 -17.39
C ILE A 178 15.67 -1.81 -16.39
N LEU A 179 15.07 -2.03 -15.23
CA LEU A 179 15.64 -2.83 -14.16
C LEU A 179 15.35 -4.32 -14.31
N TYR A 180 14.11 -4.64 -14.72
CA TYR A 180 13.63 -6.01 -14.84
C TYR A 180 12.64 -6.15 -16.00
N CYS A 181 12.73 -7.25 -16.76
CA CYS A 181 11.84 -7.57 -17.86
C CYS A 181 11.08 -8.87 -17.56
N GLY A 182 9.81 -8.74 -17.18
CA GLY A 182 8.93 -9.86 -16.84
C GLY A 182 8.10 -10.44 -18.00
N LEU A 183 8.36 -10.04 -19.24
CA LEU A 183 7.53 -10.44 -20.39
C LEU A 183 7.33 -11.95 -20.52
N LYS A 184 8.32 -12.75 -20.17
CA LYS A 184 8.29 -14.22 -20.31
C LYS A 184 7.84 -14.94 -19.04
N THR A 185 8.29 -14.51 -17.88
CA THR A 185 8.13 -15.23 -16.60
C THR A 185 7.12 -14.57 -15.67
N GLN A 186 7.07 -13.22 -15.68
CA GLN A 186 6.21 -12.42 -14.81
C GLN A 186 5.40 -11.40 -15.63
N PRO A 187 4.49 -11.85 -16.52
CA PRO A 187 3.70 -10.94 -17.36
C PRO A 187 2.86 -10.01 -16.48
N THR A 188 2.76 -8.76 -16.90
CA THR A 188 2.07 -7.70 -16.14
C THR A 188 2.69 -7.49 -14.75
N ILE A 189 4.02 -7.65 -14.60
CA ILE A 189 4.69 -7.23 -13.38
C ILE A 189 4.60 -5.70 -13.28
N GLU A 190 4.19 -5.22 -12.10
CA GLU A 190 3.96 -3.80 -11.77
C GLU A 190 4.08 -3.60 -10.26
N GLY A 191 3.70 -2.46 -9.69
CA GLY A 191 3.54 -2.24 -8.27
C GLY A 191 4.74 -2.53 -7.37
N PRO A 192 5.99 -2.19 -7.76
CA PRO A 192 7.16 -2.56 -6.99
C PRO A 192 7.18 -1.88 -5.62
N LYS A 193 7.53 -2.65 -4.57
CA LYS A 193 7.88 -2.13 -3.25
C LYS A 193 9.24 -2.65 -2.86
N VAL A 194 10.16 -1.77 -2.47
CA VAL A 194 11.56 -2.10 -2.25
C VAL A 194 11.88 -2.17 -0.77
N TYR A 195 12.57 -3.24 -0.38
CA TYR A 195 13.05 -3.47 0.98
C TYR A 195 14.51 -3.97 0.94
N LYS A 196 15.26 -3.74 2.02
CA LYS A 196 16.61 -4.28 2.20
C LYS A 196 16.67 -5.12 3.46
N ARG A 197 17.20 -6.34 3.36
CA ARG A 197 17.31 -7.28 4.48
C ARG A 197 18.49 -8.21 4.25
N ASN A 198 19.30 -8.45 5.27
CA ASN A 198 20.44 -9.38 5.25
C ASN A 198 21.40 -9.17 4.05
N GLY A 199 21.59 -7.91 3.64
CA GLY A 199 22.45 -7.55 2.50
C GLY A 199 21.86 -7.85 1.12
N TYR A 200 20.55 -8.17 1.04
CA TYR A 200 19.83 -8.30 -0.21
C TYR A 200 18.83 -7.15 -0.38
N TYR A 201 18.65 -6.74 -1.63
CA TYR A 201 17.53 -5.92 -2.09
C TYR A 201 16.39 -6.85 -2.51
N TYR A 202 15.20 -6.55 -2.03
CA TYR A 202 13.97 -7.27 -2.36
C TYR A 202 13.00 -6.31 -3.03
N ILE A 203 12.50 -6.71 -4.20
CA ILE A 203 11.40 -6.02 -4.85
C ILE A 203 10.17 -6.92 -4.75
N PHE A 204 9.18 -6.48 -4.00
CA PHE A 204 7.88 -7.11 -3.88
C PHE A 204 7.01 -6.54 -4.99
N ALA A 205 6.58 -7.37 -5.93
CA ALA A 205 5.81 -6.91 -7.06
C ALA A 205 4.70 -7.93 -7.41
N PRO A 206 3.48 -7.48 -7.74
CA PRO A 206 2.48 -8.36 -8.31
C PRO A 206 2.75 -8.60 -9.79
N ALA A 207 2.31 -9.76 -10.29
CA ALA A 207 2.29 -10.10 -11.70
C ALA A 207 0.97 -10.80 -12.06
N GLY A 208 0.72 -11.07 -13.35
CA GLY A 208 -0.48 -11.79 -13.80
C GLY A 208 -1.77 -10.96 -13.86
N GLY A 209 -1.74 -9.71 -13.37
CA GLY A 209 -2.86 -8.77 -13.36
C GLY A 209 -3.86 -8.99 -12.23
N VAL A 210 -4.73 -8.00 -12.00
CA VAL A 210 -5.57 -7.87 -10.79
C VAL A 210 -6.60 -9.00 -10.57
N LYS A 211 -6.98 -9.74 -11.60
CA LYS A 211 -8.00 -10.81 -11.48
C LYS A 211 -7.41 -12.20 -11.22
N THR A 212 -6.22 -12.47 -11.73
CA THR A 212 -5.62 -13.81 -11.76
C THR A 212 -4.15 -13.79 -11.37
N GLY A 213 -3.68 -12.68 -10.79
CA GLY A 213 -2.27 -12.47 -10.49
C GLY A 213 -1.78 -13.21 -9.26
N TRP A 214 -0.52 -12.97 -8.99
CA TRP A 214 0.23 -13.51 -7.86
C TRP A 214 1.27 -12.50 -7.41
N GLN A 215 1.81 -12.70 -6.20
CA GLN A 215 2.92 -11.92 -5.68
C GLN A 215 4.25 -12.60 -6.02
N VAL A 216 5.14 -11.88 -6.67
CA VAL A 216 6.51 -12.30 -6.93
C VAL A 216 7.48 -11.45 -6.10
N ILE A 217 8.58 -12.06 -5.72
CA ILE A 217 9.74 -11.41 -5.12
C ILE A 217 10.91 -11.50 -6.09
N LEU A 218 11.52 -10.35 -6.33
CA LEU A 218 12.82 -10.26 -7.00
C LEU A 218 13.87 -9.98 -5.93
N ARG A 219 14.95 -10.79 -5.88
CA ARG A 219 16.02 -10.68 -4.87
C ARG A 219 17.38 -10.50 -5.54
N SER A 220 18.17 -9.57 -5.07
CA SER A 220 19.57 -9.36 -5.55
C SER A 220 20.44 -8.77 -4.46
N LYS A 221 21.76 -8.99 -4.57
CA LYS A 221 22.77 -8.28 -3.75
C LYS A 221 23.14 -6.90 -4.30
N ASN A 222 22.69 -6.57 -5.50
CA ASN A 222 22.90 -5.28 -6.13
C ASN A 222 21.54 -4.70 -6.55
N ILE A 223 21.31 -3.42 -6.27
CA ILE A 223 20.01 -2.78 -6.58
C ILE A 223 19.71 -2.78 -8.07
N TYR A 224 20.71 -2.80 -8.93
CA TYR A 224 20.56 -2.94 -10.38
C TYR A 224 20.50 -4.39 -10.88
N GLY A 225 20.44 -5.37 -9.96
CA GLY A 225 20.41 -6.79 -10.31
C GLY A 225 21.80 -7.41 -10.62
N PRO A 226 21.85 -8.59 -11.27
CA PRO A 226 20.69 -9.37 -11.71
C PRO A 226 19.81 -9.88 -10.56
N TYR A 227 18.53 -10.07 -10.80
CA TYR A 227 17.58 -10.55 -9.82
C TYR A 227 17.25 -12.02 -9.98
N GLU A 228 17.22 -12.75 -8.87
CA GLU A 228 16.54 -14.03 -8.73
C GLU A 228 15.04 -13.77 -8.50
N GLU A 229 14.15 -14.60 -9.07
CA GLU A 229 12.70 -14.43 -8.93
C GLU A 229 12.06 -15.64 -8.24
N LYS A 230 11.02 -15.39 -7.41
CA LYS A 230 10.22 -16.43 -6.79
C LYS A 230 8.78 -15.95 -6.57
N ASN A 231 7.82 -16.76 -6.99
CA ASN A 231 6.42 -16.53 -6.62
C ASN A 231 6.23 -16.97 -5.17
N VAL A 232 5.59 -16.13 -4.35
CA VAL A 232 5.47 -16.34 -2.88
C VAL A 232 4.04 -16.36 -2.38
N LEU A 233 3.08 -15.86 -3.18
CA LEU A 233 1.66 -15.89 -2.85
C LEU A 233 0.83 -15.97 -4.15
N HIS A 234 -0.07 -16.91 -4.24
CA HIS A 234 -1.03 -17.03 -5.34
C HIS A 234 -2.41 -17.42 -4.78
N GLN A 235 -3.45 -17.39 -5.61
CA GLN A 235 -4.80 -17.76 -5.16
C GLN A 235 -4.86 -19.14 -4.48
N GLY A 236 -4.18 -20.15 -5.02
CA GLY A 236 -4.26 -21.52 -4.52
C GLY A 236 -5.69 -22.05 -4.50
N ASN A 237 -6.07 -22.68 -3.39
CA ASN A 237 -7.43 -23.16 -3.15
C ASN A 237 -8.32 -22.11 -2.44
N SER A 238 -7.80 -20.92 -2.18
CA SER A 238 -8.54 -19.86 -1.50
C SER A 238 -9.59 -19.21 -2.41
N ILE A 239 -10.56 -18.53 -1.80
CA ILE A 239 -11.55 -17.70 -2.52
C ILE A 239 -11.00 -16.31 -2.89
N VAL A 240 -9.76 -15.99 -2.48
CA VAL A 240 -9.12 -14.70 -2.72
C VAL A 240 -8.36 -14.79 -4.03
N ASN A 241 -8.99 -14.37 -5.12
CA ASN A 241 -8.37 -14.36 -6.44
C ASN A 241 -7.36 -13.20 -6.56
N GLY A 242 -6.32 -13.42 -7.34
CA GLY A 242 -5.37 -12.42 -7.75
C GLY A 242 -4.82 -11.56 -6.61
N PRO A 243 -4.16 -12.14 -5.58
CA PRO A 243 -3.50 -11.31 -4.58
C PRO A 243 -2.56 -10.35 -5.29
N HIS A 244 -2.80 -9.05 -5.13
CA HIS A 244 -2.17 -8.04 -5.97
C HIS A 244 -1.78 -6.83 -5.15
N GLN A 245 -0.66 -6.27 -5.50
CA GLN A 245 -0.07 -5.01 -5.03
C GLN A 245 -0.33 -4.68 -3.56
N GLY A 246 0.73 -4.69 -2.78
CA GLY A 246 0.65 -4.47 -1.35
C GLY A 246 1.99 -4.15 -0.72
N ALA A 247 2.04 -4.22 0.59
CA ALA A 247 3.17 -3.83 1.39
C ALA A 247 3.53 -4.88 2.43
N LEU A 248 4.84 -5.09 2.62
CA LEU A 248 5.38 -5.77 3.79
C LEU A 248 5.51 -4.75 4.93
N VAL A 249 5.04 -5.11 6.10
CA VAL A 249 5.14 -4.28 7.31
C VAL A 249 5.50 -5.14 8.51
N ASP A 250 6.40 -4.63 9.36
CA ASP A 250 6.77 -5.24 10.62
C ASP A 250 5.89 -4.76 11.77
N THR A 251 5.80 -5.56 12.83
CA THR A 251 5.20 -5.16 14.10
C THR A 251 6.25 -4.73 15.11
N VAL A 252 5.81 -4.16 16.22
CA VAL A 252 6.72 -3.79 17.36
C VAL A 252 7.45 -5.01 17.90
N ASN A 253 6.86 -6.21 17.78
CA ASN A 253 7.43 -7.46 18.26
C ASN A 253 8.34 -8.14 17.20
N GLY A 254 8.42 -7.58 15.99
CA GLY A 254 9.24 -8.11 14.90
C GLY A 254 8.54 -9.14 14.02
N ASP A 255 7.25 -9.44 14.25
CA ASP A 255 6.46 -10.21 13.30
C ASP A 255 6.23 -9.39 12.02
N GLU A 256 6.13 -10.06 10.88
CA GLU A 256 5.93 -9.39 9.60
C GLU A 256 4.64 -9.83 8.94
N TRP A 257 3.99 -8.88 8.28
CA TRP A 257 2.70 -9.05 7.64
C TRP A 257 2.71 -8.44 6.25
N PHE A 258 2.00 -9.07 5.32
CA PHE A 258 1.82 -8.56 3.96
C PHE A 258 0.37 -8.17 3.74
N LEU A 259 0.14 -6.88 3.47
CA LEU A 259 -1.17 -6.38 3.07
C LEU A 259 -1.23 -6.37 1.55
N HIS A 260 -2.36 -6.79 0.97
CA HIS A 260 -2.61 -6.77 -0.47
C HIS A 260 -4.08 -6.57 -0.75
N PHE A 261 -4.44 -6.21 -1.98
CA PHE A 261 -5.84 -6.13 -2.35
C PHE A 261 -6.33 -7.36 -3.13
N GLN A 262 -7.66 -7.51 -3.17
CA GLN A 262 -8.42 -8.38 -4.06
C GLN A 262 -9.42 -7.52 -4.84
N ASP A 263 -9.49 -7.65 -6.16
CA ASP A 263 -10.53 -7.02 -6.99
C ASP A 263 -11.86 -7.78 -6.82
N ARG A 264 -12.86 -7.10 -6.25
CA ARG A 264 -14.22 -7.63 -6.01
C ARG A 264 -15.28 -6.93 -6.85
N GLY A 265 -14.90 -6.44 -8.03
CA GLY A 265 -15.81 -5.79 -8.97
C GLY A 265 -16.49 -4.55 -8.39
N LEU A 266 -17.80 -4.57 -8.20
CA LEU A 266 -18.57 -3.41 -7.69
C LEU A 266 -18.21 -3.02 -6.24
N TYR A 267 -17.62 -3.92 -5.46
CA TYR A 267 -17.15 -3.61 -4.11
C TYR A 267 -15.78 -2.94 -4.09
N GLY A 268 -15.15 -2.79 -5.26
CA GLY A 268 -13.81 -2.23 -5.38
C GLY A 268 -12.71 -3.22 -5.02
N ARG A 269 -11.55 -2.70 -4.69
CA ARG A 269 -10.35 -3.45 -4.32
C ARG A 269 -10.20 -3.49 -2.81
N ILE A 270 -10.70 -4.58 -2.23
CA ILE A 270 -10.75 -4.81 -0.78
C ILE A 270 -9.41 -5.31 -0.25
N VAL A 271 -9.03 -4.93 0.97
CA VAL A 271 -7.70 -5.19 1.51
C VAL A 271 -7.68 -6.42 2.40
N HIS A 272 -6.73 -7.30 2.14
CA HIS A 272 -6.40 -8.51 2.90
C HIS A 272 -5.06 -8.38 3.60
N MET A 273 -4.85 -9.17 4.67
CA MET A 273 -3.59 -9.26 5.40
C MET A 273 -3.16 -10.72 5.54
N GLN A 274 -1.90 -11.00 5.25
CA GLN A 274 -1.32 -12.34 5.30
C GLN A 274 -0.12 -12.38 6.25
N PRO A 275 0.08 -13.46 7.02
CA PRO A 275 1.30 -13.66 7.78
C PRO A 275 2.49 -13.86 6.85
N VAL A 276 3.67 -13.43 7.28
CA VAL A 276 4.93 -13.62 6.55
C VAL A 276 5.95 -14.24 7.49
N VAL A 277 6.59 -15.30 7.04
CA VAL A 277 7.77 -15.89 7.68
C VAL A 277 8.91 -15.96 6.67
N TRP A 278 10.15 -15.94 7.16
CA TRP A 278 11.33 -16.00 6.27
C TRP A 278 12.01 -17.37 6.36
N GLU A 279 12.22 -17.97 5.20
CA GLU A 279 12.93 -19.24 5.06
C GLU A 279 14.02 -19.10 4.01
N ASN A 280 15.29 -19.33 4.39
CA ASN A 280 16.44 -19.22 3.48
C ASN A 280 16.53 -17.90 2.73
N ASP A 281 16.27 -16.77 3.44
CA ASP A 281 16.22 -15.42 2.89
C ASP A 281 15.15 -15.22 1.79
N TRP A 282 14.04 -15.99 1.85
CA TRP A 282 12.85 -15.77 1.06
C TRP A 282 11.62 -15.63 1.95
N PRO A 283 10.72 -14.68 1.68
CA PRO A 283 9.46 -14.60 2.40
C PRO A 283 8.52 -15.71 1.94
N VAL A 284 7.86 -16.36 2.90
CA VAL A 284 6.75 -17.29 2.71
C VAL A 284 5.50 -16.59 3.23
N MET A 285 4.51 -16.38 2.37
CA MET A 285 3.33 -15.59 2.67
C MET A 285 2.08 -16.44 2.74
N GLY A 286 1.15 -16.07 3.63
CA GLY A 286 -0.13 -16.75 3.77
C GLY A 286 -0.03 -18.11 4.47
N ILE A 287 -0.80 -19.07 3.97
CA ILE A 287 -0.91 -20.43 4.54
C ILE A 287 -0.68 -21.48 3.45
N ASN A 288 -0.57 -22.76 3.87
CA ASN A 288 -0.47 -23.94 2.97
C ASN A 288 0.63 -23.81 1.92
N ALA A 289 1.77 -23.25 2.28
CA ALA A 289 2.85 -23.01 1.34
C ALA A 289 3.43 -24.31 0.76
N VAL A 290 3.56 -24.35 -0.55
CA VAL A 290 4.24 -25.41 -1.30
C VAL A 290 5.42 -24.76 -2.04
N ASP A 291 6.63 -25.28 -1.84
CA ASP A 291 7.87 -24.73 -2.38
C ASP A 291 8.08 -23.24 -2.07
N GLY A 292 7.54 -22.79 -0.91
CA GLY A 292 7.60 -21.41 -0.42
C GLY A 292 6.62 -20.44 -1.08
N CYS A 293 5.63 -20.93 -1.84
CA CYS A 293 4.53 -20.14 -2.35
C CYS A 293 3.23 -20.53 -1.61
N GLY A 294 2.67 -19.61 -0.85
CA GLY A 294 1.46 -19.85 -0.09
C GLY A 294 0.18 -19.36 -0.78
N GLU A 295 -0.94 -19.50 -0.07
CA GLU A 295 -2.25 -19.00 -0.48
C GLU A 295 -2.86 -18.10 0.60
N PRO A 296 -3.76 -17.15 0.25
CA PRO A 296 -4.35 -16.24 1.21
C PRO A 296 -5.19 -16.96 2.27
N CYS A 297 -4.96 -16.64 3.55
CA CYS A 297 -5.82 -17.07 4.64
C CYS A 297 -7.10 -16.24 4.70
N ILE A 298 -8.20 -16.86 5.14
CA ILE A 298 -9.47 -16.16 5.40
C ILE A 298 -9.61 -15.82 6.89
N ILE A 299 -9.24 -16.72 7.77
CA ILE A 299 -9.25 -16.50 9.22
C ILE A 299 -7.85 -16.80 9.73
N HIS A 300 -7.29 -15.90 10.50
CA HIS A 300 -5.99 -16.05 11.14
C HIS A 300 -6.09 -15.84 12.65
N ASN A 301 -5.35 -16.65 13.40
CA ASN A 301 -5.46 -16.74 14.86
C ASN A 301 -4.60 -15.71 15.62
N GLN A 302 -4.02 -14.72 14.94
CA GLN A 302 -3.21 -13.70 15.62
C GLN A 302 -3.50 -12.31 15.07
N ILE A 303 -4.12 -11.49 15.92
CA ILE A 303 -3.92 -10.04 15.90
C ILE A 303 -2.62 -9.80 16.69
N PRO A 304 -1.71 -8.92 16.24
CA PRO A 304 -0.49 -8.58 16.99
C PRO A 304 -0.81 -8.20 18.44
N GLU A 305 -0.46 -9.08 19.38
CA GLU A 305 -0.93 -9.04 20.79
C GLU A 305 -0.57 -7.76 21.54
N SER A 306 0.56 -7.13 21.21
CA SER A 306 1.06 -5.95 21.95
C SER A 306 0.16 -4.71 21.87
N GLN A 307 -0.83 -4.71 20.95
CA GLN A 307 -1.67 -3.53 20.70
C GLN A 307 -3.16 -3.77 21.00
N ARG A 308 -3.54 -5.01 21.25
CA ARG A 308 -4.92 -5.40 21.53
C ARG A 308 -5.49 -4.67 22.76
N ASN A 309 -4.71 -4.59 23.83
CA ASN A 309 -5.13 -3.93 25.08
C ASN A 309 -5.36 -2.42 24.91
N LEU A 310 -4.62 -1.75 24.02
CA LEU A 310 -4.78 -0.33 23.74
C LEU A 310 -6.04 -0.02 22.95
N VAL A 311 -6.40 -0.89 22.01
CA VAL A 311 -7.63 -0.75 21.21
C VAL A 311 -8.88 -0.99 22.08
N THR A 312 -8.86 -2.00 22.94
CA THR A 312 -9.95 -2.29 23.87
C THR A 312 -10.15 -1.12 24.87
N LEU A 313 -9.09 -0.61 25.47
CA LEU A 313 -9.15 0.54 26.39
C LEU A 313 -9.71 1.81 25.69
N ARG A 314 -9.35 2.06 24.44
CA ARG A 314 -9.90 3.20 23.68
C ARG A 314 -11.38 3.02 23.37
N ARG A 315 -11.84 1.82 23.06
CA ARG A 315 -13.28 1.52 22.86
C ARG A 315 -14.07 1.76 24.16
N GLU A 316 -13.58 1.32 25.28
CA GLU A 316 -14.20 1.55 26.59
C GLU A 316 -14.27 3.04 26.96
N MET A 317 -13.18 3.80 26.77
CA MET A 317 -13.16 5.25 27.02
C MET A 317 -14.09 6.03 26.08
N THR A 318 -14.27 5.58 24.82
CA THR A 318 -15.19 6.22 23.88
C THR A 318 -16.65 5.95 24.25
N PHE A 319 -16.95 4.79 24.80
CA PHE A 319 -18.30 4.44 25.26
C PHE A 319 -18.72 5.24 26.52
N HIS A 320 -17.83 5.47 27.47
CA HIS A 320 -18.11 6.28 28.66
C HIS A 320 -18.31 7.78 28.35
N ARG A 321 -17.64 8.32 27.31
CA ARG A 321 -17.84 9.72 26.87
C ARG A 321 -19.17 9.96 26.15
N LYS A 322 -19.78 8.94 25.50
CA LYS A 322 -21.05 9.08 24.80
C LYS A 322 -22.27 9.08 25.71
N ASN A 323 -22.16 8.58 26.93
CA ASN A 323 -23.27 8.52 27.88
C ASN A 323 -23.42 9.79 28.75
N SER A 324 -22.48 10.77 28.66
CA SER A 324 -22.55 12.01 29.45
C SER A 324 -22.95 13.28 28.66
N ALA A 325 -23.32 13.15 27.38
CA ALA A 325 -23.71 14.29 26.53
C ALA A 325 -25.10 14.10 25.91
N CYS A 326 -26.13 14.04 26.72
CA CYS A 326 -27.51 14.23 26.29
C CYS A 326 -28.19 15.31 27.11
N SER A 327 -27.94 16.57 26.76
CA SER A 327 -28.90 17.68 26.93
C SER A 327 -28.38 18.92 26.17
N GLY A 328 -29.05 19.27 25.06
CA GLY A 328 -28.76 20.52 24.35
C GLY A 328 -29.14 20.45 22.87
N SER A 329 -30.28 21.00 22.55
CA SER A 329 -30.86 21.19 21.22
C SER A 329 -29.90 21.95 20.25
N GLY A 330 -29.71 21.43 19.06
CA GLY A 330 -29.07 22.13 17.95
C GLY A 330 -29.08 21.27 16.68
N LEU A 331 -29.90 21.66 15.70
CA LEU A 331 -29.91 21.07 14.37
C LEU A 331 -28.52 21.22 13.72
N ALA A 332 -27.87 20.12 13.45
CA ALA A 332 -26.73 20.06 12.55
C ALA A 332 -27.06 19.12 11.39
N ILE A 333 -26.99 19.65 10.19
CA ILE A 333 -27.16 18.93 8.93
C ILE A 333 -26.08 17.85 8.84
N ARG A 334 -26.52 16.59 8.85
CA ARG A 334 -25.63 15.42 8.65
C ARG A 334 -25.34 15.27 7.15
N ARG A 335 -24.11 15.41 6.77
CA ARG A 335 -23.61 14.81 5.52
C ARG A 335 -23.71 13.30 5.66
N MET A 336 -24.54 12.68 4.86
CA MET A 336 -24.62 11.23 4.72
C MET A 336 -23.37 10.76 3.97
N ILE A 337 -22.46 10.10 4.67
CA ILE A 337 -21.44 9.26 4.04
C ILE A 337 -22.10 7.91 3.82
N PHE A 338 -22.32 7.55 2.56
CA PHE A 338 -22.70 6.19 2.20
C PHE A 338 -21.44 5.32 2.35
N ILE A 339 -21.40 4.53 3.43
CA ILE A 339 -20.56 3.33 3.51
C ILE A 339 -21.48 2.19 3.07
N LEU A 340 -21.30 1.72 1.86
CA LEU A 340 -21.86 0.46 1.39
C LEU A 340 -20.96 -0.70 1.82
#